data_eedf2fa822888ba8e2ea55a92fb5732c
#
_entry.id   eedf2fa822888ba8e2ea55a92fb5732c
#
_cell.length_a   1.000
_cell.length_b   1.000
_cell.length_c   1.000
_cell.angle_alpha   90.00
_cell.angle_beta   90.00
_cell.angle_gamma   90.00
#
_symmetry.space_group_name_H-M   'P 1'
#
loop_
_entity.id
_entity.type
_entity.pdbx_description
1 polymer ?
#
loop_
_entity_poly.entity_id
_entity_poly.type
_entity_poly.pdbx_seq_one_letter_code
_entity_poly.pdbx_strand_id
1 'polypeptide(L)'
;MPIAVITARGEDAAELSAVAAATFPLACPPTVAAEDIAAFIAADLSAQRFGDYLADPDRVVLAAREDGRIIGYAILIRGDGGDQTVELSKMYVLPSRHRSGAAAALMRSGIAWASDHGAAMLWLGVNQNNQRAQRFYRKHGFEMAGTRTFRLGTGTEDDFVMVRPL
;
A
#
# COMPACT_ATOMS: atom_id res chain seq x y z
N MET A 1 19.53 13.24 2.17
CA MET A 1 18.79 13.80 1.05
C MET A 1 17.29 13.77 1.35
N PRO A 2 16.54 14.78 0.94
CA PRO A 2 15.14 14.85 1.23
C PRO A 2 14.33 13.79 0.44
N ILE A 3 13.28 13.31 1.07
CA ILE A 3 12.34 12.38 0.45
C ILE A 3 11.19 13.21 -0.12
N ALA A 4 10.87 12.99 -1.38
CA ALA A 4 9.72 13.62 -2.04
C ALA A 4 8.70 12.54 -2.39
N VAL A 5 7.42 12.81 -2.12
CA VAL A 5 6.33 11.94 -2.58
C VAL A 5 5.71 12.57 -3.81
N ILE A 6 5.66 11.77 -4.87
CA ILE A 6 5.10 12.19 -6.16
C ILE A 6 3.98 11.24 -6.58
N THR A 7 3.10 11.71 -7.43
CA THR A 7 2.17 10.83 -8.14
C THR A 7 2.95 10.11 -9.23
N ALA A 8 3.00 8.79 -9.18
CA ALA A 8 3.74 7.98 -10.15
C ALA A 8 3.07 8.02 -11.53
N ARG A 9 3.87 7.80 -12.55
CA ARG A 9 3.46 7.79 -13.97
C ARG A 9 3.73 6.44 -14.60
N GLY A 10 3.21 6.23 -15.80
CA GLY A 10 3.40 4.98 -16.53
C GLY A 10 4.87 4.56 -16.69
N GLU A 11 5.78 5.51 -16.85
CA GLU A 11 7.22 5.27 -16.93
C GLU A 11 7.83 4.69 -15.65
N ASP A 12 7.13 4.82 -14.51
CA ASP A 12 7.61 4.33 -13.22
C ASP A 12 7.24 2.85 -12.96
N ALA A 13 6.45 2.23 -13.83
CA ALA A 13 5.87 0.91 -13.58
C ALA A 13 6.92 -0.17 -13.29
N ALA A 14 8.02 -0.19 -14.03
CA ALA A 14 9.07 -1.19 -13.84
C ALA A 14 9.78 -1.01 -12.51
N GLU A 15 10.08 0.22 -12.12
CA GLU A 15 10.74 0.52 -10.84
C GLU A 15 9.82 0.22 -9.67
N LEU A 16 8.53 0.55 -9.78
CA LEU A 16 7.52 0.22 -8.77
C LEU A 16 7.41 -1.29 -8.59
N SER A 17 7.38 -2.04 -9.68
CA SER A 17 7.34 -3.51 -9.63
C SER A 17 8.57 -4.08 -8.91
N ALA A 18 9.76 -3.52 -9.15
CA ALA A 18 10.97 -3.95 -8.48
C ALA A 18 10.90 -3.69 -6.97
N VAL A 19 10.40 -2.53 -6.55
CA VAL A 19 10.22 -2.20 -5.13
C VAL A 19 9.19 -3.16 -4.51
N ALA A 20 8.10 -3.44 -5.21
CA ALA A 20 7.07 -4.36 -4.73
C ALA A 20 7.62 -5.77 -4.53
N ALA A 21 8.40 -6.27 -5.49
CA ALA A 21 9.02 -7.60 -5.39
C ALA A 21 10.02 -7.68 -4.24
N ALA A 22 10.68 -6.59 -3.90
CA ALA A 22 11.63 -6.53 -2.79
C ALA A 22 10.96 -6.40 -1.42
N THR A 23 9.73 -5.87 -1.37
CA THR A 23 9.05 -5.54 -0.10
C THR A 23 7.93 -6.50 0.27
N PHE A 24 7.15 -6.96 -0.68
CA PHE A 24 5.98 -7.80 -0.40
C PHE A 24 6.33 -9.08 0.37
N PRO A 25 7.40 -9.83 0.00
CA PRO A 25 7.75 -11.05 0.73
C PRO A 25 8.04 -10.81 2.21
N LEU A 26 8.58 -9.65 2.55
CA LEU A 26 8.94 -9.30 3.93
C LEU A 26 7.71 -8.97 4.78
N ALA A 27 6.60 -8.61 4.14
CA ALA A 27 5.34 -8.32 4.82
C ALA A 27 4.49 -9.57 5.03
N CYS A 28 4.82 -10.67 4.35
CA CYS A 28 4.07 -11.92 4.47
C CYS A 28 4.48 -12.67 5.73
N PRO A 29 3.52 -13.32 6.42
CA PRO A 29 3.84 -14.20 7.55
C PRO A 29 4.75 -15.36 7.11
N PRO A 30 5.59 -15.90 8.04
CA PRO A 30 6.46 -17.04 7.71
C PRO A 30 5.71 -18.29 7.27
N THR A 31 4.42 -18.38 7.57
CA THR A 31 3.56 -19.51 7.21
C THR A 31 3.16 -19.53 5.75
N VAL A 32 3.35 -18.43 5.01
CA VAL A 32 2.99 -18.33 3.61
C VAL A 32 4.08 -18.97 2.76
N ALA A 33 3.69 -19.87 1.85
CA ALA A 33 4.63 -20.57 0.99
C ALA A 33 5.32 -19.61 0.01
N ALA A 34 6.61 -19.82 -0.23
CA ALA A 34 7.39 -18.97 -1.13
C ALA A 34 6.80 -18.95 -2.55
N GLU A 35 6.29 -20.06 -3.04
CA GLU A 35 5.66 -20.15 -4.35
C GLU A 35 4.36 -19.35 -4.44
N ASP A 36 3.59 -19.26 -3.35
CA ASP A 36 2.38 -18.43 -3.31
C ASP A 36 2.72 -16.95 -3.32
N ILE A 37 3.79 -16.57 -2.63
CA ILE A 37 4.31 -15.19 -2.67
C ILE A 37 4.76 -14.83 -4.08
N ALA A 38 5.54 -15.71 -4.72
CA ALA A 38 6.03 -15.48 -6.09
C ALA A 38 4.87 -15.39 -7.09
N ALA A 39 3.86 -16.24 -6.94
CA ALA A 39 2.68 -16.22 -7.81
C ALA A 39 1.89 -14.92 -7.66
N PHE A 40 1.74 -14.43 -6.43
CA PHE A 40 1.07 -13.15 -6.17
C PHE A 40 1.84 -11.98 -6.80
N ILE A 41 3.16 -11.95 -6.63
CA ILE A 41 3.99 -10.91 -7.24
C ILE A 41 3.84 -10.92 -8.77
N ALA A 42 3.88 -12.10 -9.39
CA ALA A 42 3.75 -12.23 -10.84
C ALA A 42 2.37 -11.80 -11.34
N ALA A 43 1.31 -12.12 -10.59
CA ALA A 43 -0.07 -11.81 -10.99
C ALA A 43 -0.48 -10.37 -10.71
N ASP A 44 -0.08 -9.83 -9.56
CA ASP A 44 -0.64 -8.58 -9.05
C ASP A 44 0.38 -7.44 -8.91
N LEU A 45 1.67 -7.72 -8.96
CA LEU A 45 2.74 -6.75 -8.72
C LEU A 45 3.75 -6.69 -9.87
N SER A 46 3.40 -7.22 -11.04
CA SER A 46 4.25 -7.12 -12.23
C SER A 46 4.25 -5.69 -12.77
N ALA A 47 5.23 -5.37 -13.62
CA ALA A 47 5.28 -4.07 -14.27
C ALA A 47 4.02 -3.82 -15.11
N GLN A 48 3.49 -4.84 -15.77
CA GLN A 48 2.25 -4.74 -16.52
C GLN A 48 1.07 -4.38 -15.63
N ARG A 49 0.95 -5.03 -14.47
CA ARG A 49 -0.12 -4.72 -13.51
C ARG A 49 0.02 -3.31 -12.94
N PHE A 50 1.24 -2.87 -12.63
CA PHE A 50 1.45 -1.48 -12.22
C PHE A 50 1.04 -0.50 -13.34
N GLY A 51 1.29 -0.85 -14.59
CA GLY A 51 0.78 -0.06 -15.71
C GLY A 51 -0.74 0.07 -15.68
N ASP A 52 -1.44 -1.02 -15.41
CA ASP A 52 -2.90 -1.02 -15.26
C ASP A 52 -3.35 -0.14 -14.09
N TYR A 53 -2.67 -0.24 -12.93
CA TYR A 53 -2.99 0.58 -11.77
C TYR A 53 -2.78 2.07 -12.06
N LEU A 54 -1.70 2.40 -12.75
CA LEU A 54 -1.37 3.79 -13.09
C LEU A 54 -2.36 4.39 -14.08
N ALA A 55 -2.99 3.56 -14.91
CA ALA A 55 -3.98 3.99 -15.90
C ALA A 55 -5.42 4.05 -15.34
N ASP A 56 -5.66 3.47 -14.16
CA ASP A 56 -6.99 3.40 -13.56
C ASP A 56 -7.35 4.75 -12.94
N PRO A 57 -8.45 5.40 -13.40
CA PRO A 57 -8.85 6.71 -12.86
C PRO A 57 -9.31 6.68 -11.40
N ASP A 58 -9.66 5.50 -10.87
CA ASP A 58 -10.09 5.34 -9.48
C ASP A 58 -8.95 5.00 -8.53
N ARG A 59 -7.72 4.91 -9.06
CA ARG A 59 -6.52 4.62 -8.27
C ARG A 59 -5.52 5.75 -8.37
N VAL A 60 -4.72 5.88 -7.33
CA VAL A 60 -3.48 6.65 -7.38
C VAL A 60 -2.34 5.80 -6.87
N VAL A 61 -1.20 5.89 -7.52
CA VAL A 61 0.05 5.31 -7.03
C VAL A 61 0.95 6.47 -6.63
N LEU A 62 1.27 6.53 -5.34
CA LEU A 62 2.18 7.51 -4.79
C LEU A 62 3.56 6.87 -4.64
N ALA A 63 4.60 7.56 -5.05
CA ALA A 63 5.97 7.06 -4.95
C ALA A 63 6.79 7.99 -4.07
N ALA A 64 7.49 7.42 -3.09
CA ALA A 64 8.48 8.14 -2.31
C ALA A 64 9.83 8.03 -3.02
N ARG A 65 10.41 9.16 -3.37
CA ARG A 65 11.70 9.24 -4.07
C ARG A 65 12.77 9.85 -3.19
N GLU A 66 13.94 9.27 -3.29
CA GLU A 66 15.17 9.78 -2.68
C GLU A 66 16.29 9.63 -3.70
N ASP A 67 16.99 10.72 -4.02
CA ASP A 67 18.08 10.72 -5.01
C ASP A 67 17.66 10.13 -6.38
N GLY A 68 16.45 10.44 -6.81
CA GLY A 68 15.92 9.96 -8.09
C GLY A 68 15.45 8.51 -8.12
N ARG A 69 15.50 7.80 -7.00
CA ARG A 69 15.10 6.41 -6.90
C ARG A 69 13.81 6.28 -6.08
N ILE A 70 12.94 5.39 -6.50
CA ILE A 70 11.77 5.03 -5.72
C ILE A 70 12.20 4.12 -4.57
N ILE A 71 11.92 4.55 -3.34
CA ILE A 71 12.26 3.80 -2.12
C ILE A 71 11.03 3.24 -1.42
N GLY A 72 9.85 3.61 -1.86
CA GLY A 72 8.59 3.13 -1.33
C GLY A 72 7.43 3.61 -2.18
N TYR A 73 6.27 3.02 -1.95
CA TYR A 73 5.06 3.40 -2.69
C TYR A 73 3.81 3.14 -1.87
N ALA A 74 2.71 3.77 -2.27
CA ALA A 74 1.38 3.51 -1.75
C ALA A 74 0.39 3.48 -2.91
N ILE A 75 -0.60 2.60 -2.84
CA ILE A 75 -1.71 2.55 -3.78
C ILE A 75 -2.99 2.82 -3.00
N LEU A 76 -3.74 3.83 -3.46
CA LEU A 76 -5.05 4.16 -2.92
C LEU A 76 -6.10 3.95 -3.99
N ILE A 77 -7.27 3.45 -3.58
CA ILE A 77 -8.36 3.10 -4.48
C ILE A 77 -9.61 3.80 -3.99
N ARG A 78 -10.26 4.57 -4.87
CA ARG A 78 -11.56 5.19 -4.58
C ARG A 78 -12.63 4.12 -4.58
N GLY A 79 -13.53 4.19 -3.60
CA GLY A 79 -14.69 3.31 -3.54
C GLY A 79 -15.72 3.67 -4.61
N ASP A 80 -16.62 2.74 -4.88
CA ASP A 80 -17.70 2.93 -5.84
C ASP A 80 -18.62 4.07 -5.40
N GLY A 81 -18.97 4.88 -6.39
CA GLY A 81 -19.70 6.10 -6.34
C GLY A 81 -20.81 6.33 -5.32
N GLY A 82 -20.55 6.42 -4.08
CA GLY A 82 -21.53 6.69 -3.02
C GLY A 82 -20.98 6.39 -1.65
N ASP A 83 -19.95 5.57 -1.57
CA ASP A 83 -19.39 5.16 -0.28
C ASP A 83 -18.54 6.24 0.37
N GLN A 84 -18.06 7.20 -0.41
CA GLN A 84 -17.15 8.25 0.08
C GLN A 84 -15.97 7.69 0.87
N THR A 85 -15.49 6.51 0.47
CA THR A 85 -14.36 5.84 1.11
C THR A 85 -13.22 5.69 0.13
N VAL A 86 -12.02 5.65 0.67
CA VAL A 86 -10.79 5.32 -0.07
C VAL A 86 -10.10 4.18 0.67
N GLU A 87 -9.66 3.18 -0.07
CA GLU A 87 -8.84 2.10 0.47
C GLU A 87 -7.37 2.43 0.31
N LEU A 88 -6.61 2.34 1.40
CA LEU A 88 -5.16 2.24 1.31
C LEU A 88 -4.83 0.77 1.03
N SER A 89 -4.70 0.44 -0.24
CA SER A 89 -4.56 -0.94 -0.69
C SER A 89 -3.18 -1.51 -0.40
N LYS A 90 -2.14 -0.70 -0.62
CA LYS A 90 -0.75 -1.12 -0.41
C LYS A 90 0.07 0.08 0.05
N MET A 91 0.99 -0.19 0.98
CA MET A 91 2.03 0.78 1.36
C MET A 91 3.26 0.00 1.82
N TYR A 92 4.35 0.15 1.10
CA TYR A 92 5.60 -0.54 1.40
C TYR A 92 6.79 0.40 1.19
N VAL A 93 7.80 0.26 2.05
CA VAL A 93 9.06 0.99 1.98
C VAL A 93 10.20 -0.01 2.02
N LEU A 94 11.22 0.19 1.21
CA LEU A 94 12.41 -0.67 1.19
C LEU A 94 12.99 -0.80 2.60
N PRO A 95 13.42 -2.02 3.01
CA PRO A 95 13.96 -2.23 4.37
C PRO A 95 15.13 -1.31 4.72
N SER A 96 15.98 -1.02 3.74
CA SER A 96 17.13 -0.12 3.93
C SER A 96 16.70 1.33 4.23
N ARG A 97 15.45 1.67 4.02
CA ARG A 97 14.89 3.01 4.23
C ARG A 97 13.79 3.04 5.30
N HIS A 98 13.65 1.99 6.09
CA HIS A 98 12.81 2.03 7.27
C HIS A 98 13.38 3.09 8.22
N ARG A 99 12.50 3.82 8.90
CA ARG A 99 12.83 4.95 9.78
C ARG A 99 13.37 6.19 9.05
N SER A 100 13.28 6.22 7.73
CA SER A 100 13.68 7.39 6.94
C SER A 100 12.63 8.51 6.93
N GLY A 101 11.41 8.20 7.36
CA GLY A 101 10.26 9.08 7.23
C GLY A 101 9.45 8.86 5.96
N ALA A 102 9.86 7.94 5.10
CA ALA A 102 9.17 7.67 3.83
C ALA A 102 7.72 7.19 4.04
N ALA A 103 7.52 6.25 4.98
CA ALA A 103 6.18 5.74 5.26
C ALA A 103 5.25 6.84 5.78
N ALA A 104 5.73 7.68 6.69
CA ALA A 104 4.94 8.81 7.20
C ALA A 104 4.62 9.82 6.09
N ALA A 105 5.57 10.08 5.18
CA ALA A 105 5.36 10.98 4.06
C ALA A 105 4.32 10.43 3.08
N LEU A 106 4.38 9.12 2.78
CA LEU A 106 3.39 8.45 1.94
C LEU A 106 2.00 8.49 2.59
N MET A 107 1.93 8.27 3.89
CA MET A 107 0.66 8.32 4.62
C MET A 107 0.06 9.72 4.57
N ARG A 108 0.84 10.76 4.84
CA ARG A 108 0.35 12.14 4.77
C ARG A 108 -0.18 12.48 3.39
N SER A 109 0.55 12.09 2.34
CA SER A 109 0.13 12.34 0.96
C SER A 109 -1.12 11.55 0.60
N GLY A 110 -1.24 10.31 1.09
CA GLY A 110 -2.43 9.48 0.87
C GLY A 110 -3.67 10.05 1.54
N ILE A 111 -3.53 10.52 2.77
CA ILE A 111 -4.63 11.17 3.50
C ILE A 111 -5.07 12.43 2.76
N ALA A 112 -4.13 13.24 2.31
CA ALA A 112 -4.44 14.47 1.56
C ALA A 112 -5.14 14.15 0.26
N TRP A 113 -4.67 13.14 -0.47
CA TRP A 113 -5.30 12.73 -1.74
C TRP A 113 -6.75 12.27 -1.50
N ALA A 114 -6.98 11.45 -0.49
CA ALA A 114 -8.32 10.97 -0.17
C ALA A 114 -9.25 12.12 0.21
N SER A 115 -8.80 13.04 1.05
CA SER A 115 -9.56 14.25 1.41
C SER A 115 -9.88 15.11 0.20
N ASP A 116 -8.91 15.33 -0.68
CA ASP A 116 -9.07 16.16 -1.88
C ASP A 116 -10.07 15.55 -2.86
N HIS A 117 -10.27 14.25 -2.80
CA HIS A 117 -11.23 13.53 -3.63
C HIS A 117 -12.58 13.31 -2.93
N GLY A 118 -12.82 14.02 -1.83
CA GLY A 118 -14.11 14.03 -1.16
C GLY A 118 -14.41 12.82 -0.29
N ALA A 119 -13.41 12.02 0.03
CA ALA A 119 -13.62 10.86 0.89
C ALA A 119 -13.90 11.31 2.33
N ALA A 120 -14.83 10.61 2.98
CA ALA A 120 -15.13 10.82 4.40
C ALA A 120 -14.32 9.87 5.28
N MET A 121 -13.78 8.79 4.70
CA MET A 121 -13.11 7.74 5.45
C MET A 121 -12.02 7.09 4.60
N LEU A 122 -10.89 6.82 5.23
CA LEU A 122 -9.81 6.01 4.69
C LEU A 122 -9.79 4.68 5.45
N TRP A 123 -9.67 3.56 4.74
CA TRP A 123 -9.64 2.24 5.38
C TRP A 123 -8.53 1.37 4.79
N LEU A 124 -8.15 0.36 5.53
CA LEU A 124 -7.14 -0.61 5.10
C LEU A 124 -7.37 -1.97 5.73
N GLY A 125 -6.79 -2.99 5.12
CA GLY A 125 -6.63 -4.30 5.72
C GLY A 125 -5.17 -4.53 6.08
N VAL A 126 -4.93 -5.10 7.25
CA VAL A 126 -3.58 -5.43 7.71
C VAL A 126 -3.58 -6.81 8.34
N ASN A 127 -2.57 -7.62 8.03
CA ASN A 127 -2.46 -8.97 8.60
C ASN A 127 -2.45 -8.89 10.13
N GLN A 128 -3.21 -9.79 10.77
CA GLN A 128 -3.34 -9.79 12.24
C GLN A 128 -2.02 -10.03 12.95
N ASN A 129 -1.05 -10.65 12.28
CA ASN A 129 0.28 -10.88 12.84
C ASN A 129 1.25 -9.73 12.63
N ASN A 130 0.89 -8.75 11.81
CA ASN A 130 1.75 -7.61 11.51
C ASN A 130 1.54 -6.48 12.52
N GLN A 131 2.05 -6.68 13.74
CA GLN A 131 1.88 -5.73 14.84
C GLN A 131 2.59 -4.40 14.58
N ARG A 132 3.72 -4.44 13.88
CA ARG A 132 4.47 -3.23 13.54
C ARG A 132 3.64 -2.30 12.66
N ALA A 133 3.01 -2.84 11.62
CA ALA A 133 2.16 -2.04 10.73
C ALA A 133 0.93 -1.52 11.49
N GLN A 134 0.32 -2.36 12.33
CA GLN A 134 -0.83 -1.94 13.15
C GLN A 134 -0.48 -0.75 14.04
N ARG A 135 0.68 -0.76 14.69
CA ARG A 135 1.14 0.37 15.52
C ARG A 135 1.34 1.63 14.69
N PHE A 136 1.92 1.48 13.50
CA PHE A 136 2.12 2.59 12.57
C PHE A 136 0.78 3.22 12.18
N TYR A 137 -0.20 2.39 11.81
CA TYR A 137 -1.52 2.88 11.41
C TYR A 137 -2.25 3.56 12.57
N ARG A 138 -2.21 2.99 13.77
CA ARG A 138 -2.79 3.63 14.96
C ARG A 138 -2.16 5.00 15.22
N LYS A 139 -0.86 5.11 15.07
CA LYS A 139 -0.15 6.38 15.22
C LYS A 139 -0.66 7.44 14.23
N HIS A 140 -1.13 7.02 13.08
CA HIS A 140 -1.67 7.90 12.05
C HIS A 140 -3.19 8.04 12.09
N GLY A 141 -3.82 7.66 13.19
CA GLY A 141 -5.24 7.92 13.44
C GLY A 141 -6.19 6.81 13.00
N PHE A 142 -5.67 5.65 12.62
CA PHE A 142 -6.52 4.51 12.28
C PHE A 142 -6.95 3.77 13.53
N GLU A 143 -8.20 3.29 13.51
CA GLU A 143 -8.80 2.49 14.58
C GLU A 143 -9.30 1.16 14.04
N MET A 144 -9.35 0.17 14.92
CA MET A 144 -9.87 -1.15 14.58
C MET A 144 -11.36 -1.07 14.26
N ALA A 145 -11.79 -1.64 13.14
CA ALA A 145 -13.20 -1.63 12.72
C ALA A 145 -13.75 -3.03 12.51
N GLY A 146 -12.91 -4.02 12.21
CA GLY A 146 -13.39 -5.37 11.95
C GLY A 146 -12.29 -6.31 11.50
N THR A 147 -12.70 -7.41 10.90
CA THR A 147 -11.80 -8.43 10.38
C THR A 147 -12.24 -8.84 8.99
N ARG A 148 -11.31 -9.36 8.20
CA ARG A 148 -11.62 -9.97 6.91
C ARG A 148 -10.65 -11.11 6.65
N THR A 149 -10.99 -11.98 5.70
CA THR A 149 -10.10 -13.03 5.20
C THR A 149 -9.46 -12.56 3.90
N PHE A 150 -8.16 -12.73 3.80
CA PHE A 150 -7.39 -12.42 2.59
C PHE A 150 -6.86 -13.72 2.00
N ARG A 151 -7.11 -13.94 0.71
CA ARG A 151 -6.66 -15.12 0.00
C ARG A 151 -5.27 -14.88 -0.61
N LEU A 152 -4.34 -15.78 -0.30
CA LEU A 152 -2.99 -15.72 -0.85
C LEU A 152 -2.60 -17.12 -1.33
N GLY A 153 -2.61 -17.32 -2.65
CA GLY A 153 -2.37 -18.62 -3.26
C GLY A 153 -3.41 -19.64 -2.83
N THR A 154 -2.96 -20.77 -2.31
CA THR A 154 -3.82 -21.85 -1.82
C THR A 154 -4.26 -21.66 -0.36
N GLY A 155 -3.67 -20.68 0.34
CA GLY A 155 -3.97 -20.41 1.73
C GLY A 155 -4.80 -19.16 1.93
N THR A 156 -5.22 -18.95 3.17
CA THR A 156 -5.91 -17.72 3.58
C THR A 156 -5.19 -17.10 4.76
N GLU A 157 -5.25 -15.77 4.82
CA GLU A 157 -4.71 -14.97 5.92
C GLU A 157 -5.83 -14.15 6.53
N ASP A 158 -5.76 -13.93 7.83
CA ASP A 158 -6.74 -13.14 8.54
C ASP A 158 -6.20 -11.73 8.73
N ASP A 159 -7.00 -10.74 8.31
CA ASP A 159 -6.68 -9.33 8.42
C ASP A 159 -7.57 -8.66 9.45
N PHE A 160 -7.03 -7.61 10.08
CA PHE A 160 -7.83 -6.57 10.69
C PHE A 160 -8.19 -5.52 9.65
N VAL A 161 -9.41 -5.00 9.72
CA VAL A 161 -9.82 -3.81 8.97
C VAL A 161 -9.69 -2.62 9.91
N MET A 162 -8.95 -1.60 9.47
CA MET A 162 -8.76 -0.38 10.23
C MET A 162 -9.30 0.80 9.44
N VAL A 163 -9.84 1.79 10.13
CA VAL A 163 -10.48 2.96 9.52
C VAL A 163 -9.96 4.25 10.14
N ARG A 164 -9.92 5.28 9.34
CA ARG A 164 -9.58 6.63 9.77
C ARG A 164 -10.59 7.61 9.17
N PRO A 165 -11.38 8.30 10.00
CA PRO A 165 -12.22 9.40 9.50
C PRO A 165 -11.36 10.53 8.94
N LEU A 166 -11.86 11.19 7.93
CA LEU A 166 -11.17 12.29 7.27
C LEU A 166 -11.85 13.63 7.56
#